data_a54cb4bae0e91a8842a8d89f804c48a1
#
_entry.id   a54cb4bae0e91a8842a8d89f804c48a1
#
_cell.length_a   1.000
_cell.length_b   1.000
_cell.length_c   1.000
_cell.angle_alpha   90.00
_cell.angle_beta   90.00
_cell.angle_gamma   90.00
#
_symmetry.space_group_name_H-M   'P 1'
#
loop_
_entity.id
_entity.type
_entity.pdbx_description
1 polymer ?
#
loop_
_entity_poly.entity_id
_entity_poly.type
_entity_poly.pdbx_seq_one_letter_code
_entity_poly.pdbx_strand_id
1 'polypeptide(L)'
;MSLTESPQRRRDLRVLVLSADVGEGHVAAARALSEGLRALGTVDVVERDGLSAFGPITRHLIRDGYRWQLRWAPWTYATGYWLFTRLAPARAIGALALSVTGQRRLRRLMRRDAPDIVVTTHPALTCALGRMRMRRRLAVPLCAAITDLADYRLWSHRGADLHLVMHEHALAPAKRSTGARACSCITRCRSAPRCDHRR
;
A
#
# COMPACT_ATOMS: atom_id res chain seq x y z
N MET A 1 11.94 -47.23 18.92
CA MET A 1 12.09 -46.66 17.56
C MET A 1 11.57 -45.25 17.62
N SER A 2 12.45 -44.31 18.02
CA SER A 2 12.10 -42.88 18.16
C SER A 2 12.15 -42.23 16.79
N LEU A 3 10.99 -41.79 16.28
CA LEU A 3 10.89 -40.89 15.13
C LEU A 3 11.22 -39.47 15.62
N THR A 4 12.48 -39.08 15.45
CA THR A 4 12.91 -37.69 15.55
C THR A 4 12.31 -36.94 14.36
N GLU A 5 11.15 -36.31 14.55
CA GLU A 5 10.64 -35.31 13.64
C GLU A 5 11.65 -34.17 13.55
N SER A 6 12.32 -34.07 12.42
CA SER A 6 13.15 -32.93 12.08
C SER A 6 12.28 -31.67 12.12
N PRO A 7 12.63 -30.61 12.87
CA PRO A 7 11.89 -29.37 12.87
C PRO A 7 11.93 -28.80 11.45
N GLN A 8 10.81 -28.88 10.73
CA GLN A 8 10.61 -28.23 9.46
C GLN A 8 10.89 -26.74 9.69
N ARG A 9 12.03 -26.23 9.23
CA ARG A 9 12.35 -24.80 9.23
C ARG A 9 11.20 -24.11 8.52
N ARG A 10 10.32 -23.46 9.28
CA ARG A 10 9.31 -22.56 8.71
C ARG A 10 10.07 -21.50 7.95
N ARG A 11 9.87 -21.46 6.64
CA ARG A 11 10.41 -20.39 5.80
C ARG A 11 9.89 -19.06 6.36
N ASP A 12 10.79 -18.12 6.62
CA ASP A 12 10.41 -16.78 7.07
C ASP A 12 9.44 -16.15 6.07
N LEU A 13 8.40 -15.52 6.57
CA LEU A 13 7.39 -14.85 5.77
C LEU A 13 8.03 -13.65 5.06
N ARG A 14 8.03 -13.64 3.74
CA ARG A 14 8.60 -12.53 2.96
C ARG A 14 7.57 -11.45 2.70
N VAL A 15 7.82 -10.26 3.27
CA VAL A 15 6.96 -9.08 3.11
C VAL A 15 7.65 -8.04 2.24
N LEU A 16 7.01 -7.68 1.12
CA LEU A 16 7.46 -6.60 0.25
C LEU A 16 6.75 -5.30 0.60
N VAL A 17 7.49 -4.34 1.12
CA VAL A 17 7.00 -2.99 1.42
C VAL A 17 7.31 -2.06 0.27
N LEU A 18 6.27 -1.52 -0.35
CA LEU A 18 6.35 -0.60 -1.47
C LEU A 18 5.99 0.81 -1.03
N SER A 19 6.96 1.70 -1.03
CA SER A 19 6.77 3.13 -0.82
C SER A 19 6.85 3.90 -2.14
N ALA A 20 6.62 5.21 -2.07
CA ALA A 20 6.88 6.13 -3.15
C ALA A 20 7.68 7.31 -2.59
N ASP A 21 8.75 7.67 -3.28
CA ASP A 21 9.56 8.84 -2.95
C ASP A 21 8.84 10.14 -3.39
N VAL A 22 7.68 10.35 -2.77
CA VAL A 22 6.82 11.55 -2.94
C VAL A 22 6.46 12.06 -1.55
N GLY A 23 7.29 12.97 -1.04
CA GLY A 23 7.17 13.45 0.34
C GLY A 23 7.71 12.45 1.40
N GLU A 24 8.12 12.99 2.53
CA GLU A 24 8.76 12.21 3.61
C GLU A 24 7.79 11.25 4.32
N GLY A 25 6.49 11.58 4.36
CA GLY A 25 5.50 10.82 5.15
C GLY A 25 5.35 9.35 4.71
N HIS A 26 5.28 9.09 3.42
CA HIS A 26 5.13 7.73 2.89
C HIS A 26 6.37 6.87 3.11
N VAL A 27 7.56 7.48 2.98
CA VAL A 27 8.85 6.82 3.19
C VAL A 27 9.05 6.54 4.68
N ALA A 28 8.77 7.51 5.55
CA ALA A 28 8.86 7.34 7.00
C ALA A 28 7.91 6.24 7.50
N ALA A 29 6.68 6.22 7.02
CA ALA A 29 5.71 5.17 7.36
C ALA A 29 6.15 3.78 6.89
N ALA A 30 6.70 3.68 5.66
CA ALA A 30 7.23 2.42 5.15
C ALA A 30 8.39 1.91 5.99
N ARG A 31 9.31 2.81 6.37
CA ARG A 31 10.47 2.48 7.24
C ARG A 31 10.02 2.00 8.61
N ALA A 32 9.17 2.77 9.30
CA ALA A 32 8.65 2.41 10.60
C ALA A 32 7.92 1.05 10.60
N LEU A 33 7.12 0.79 9.56
CA LEU A 33 6.44 -0.48 9.37
C LEU A 33 7.44 -1.63 9.16
N SER A 34 8.46 -1.41 8.34
CA SER A 34 9.50 -2.41 8.07
C SER A 34 10.32 -2.73 9.31
N GLU A 35 10.68 -1.73 10.11
CA GLU A 35 11.37 -1.90 11.38
C GLU A 35 10.52 -2.71 12.36
N GLY A 36 9.23 -2.36 12.51
CA GLY A 36 8.28 -3.11 13.34
C GLY A 36 8.11 -4.56 12.90
N LEU A 37 8.06 -4.83 11.60
CA LEU A 37 7.95 -6.19 11.06
C LEU A 37 9.24 -6.99 11.30
N ARG A 38 10.41 -6.40 11.08
CA ARG A 38 11.71 -7.06 11.38
C ARG A 38 11.87 -7.39 12.84
N ALA A 39 11.37 -6.54 13.74
CA ALA A 39 11.42 -6.79 15.19
C ALA A 39 10.65 -8.05 15.63
N LEU A 40 9.74 -8.58 14.80
CA LEU A 40 9.06 -9.86 15.05
C LEU A 40 9.98 -11.08 14.89
N GLY A 41 11.15 -10.94 14.25
CA GLY A 41 12.17 -11.98 14.12
C GLY A 41 11.84 -13.15 13.17
N THR A 42 10.62 -13.18 12.60
CA THR A 42 10.12 -14.27 11.74
C THR A 42 9.72 -13.78 10.35
N VAL A 43 10.11 -12.56 9.98
CA VAL A 43 9.70 -11.87 8.77
C VAL A 43 10.90 -11.34 8.01
N ASP A 44 11.05 -11.77 6.75
CA ASP A 44 12.00 -11.21 5.79
C ASP A 44 11.36 -9.99 5.11
N VAL A 45 11.84 -8.79 5.41
CA VAL A 45 11.26 -7.54 4.91
C VAL A 45 12.12 -6.92 3.82
N VAL A 46 11.55 -6.82 2.62
CA VAL A 46 12.16 -6.18 1.45
C VAL A 46 11.47 -4.85 1.19
N GLU A 47 12.21 -3.75 1.24
CA GLU A 47 11.72 -2.42 0.89
C GLU A 47 12.09 -2.04 -0.54
N ARG A 48 11.15 -1.44 -1.30
CA ARG A 48 11.39 -0.94 -2.65
C ARG A 48 10.65 0.38 -2.89
N ASP A 49 11.25 1.23 -3.73
CA ASP A 49 10.54 2.35 -4.35
C ASP A 49 9.61 1.81 -5.45
N GLY A 50 8.33 1.70 -5.14
CA GLY A 50 7.32 1.23 -6.07
C GLY A 50 7.00 2.24 -7.18
N LEU A 51 7.32 3.54 -6.99
CA LEU A 51 7.07 4.56 -7.99
C LEU A 51 7.94 4.36 -9.25
N SER A 52 9.12 3.79 -9.08
CA SER A 52 10.00 3.41 -10.19
C SER A 52 9.34 2.46 -11.20
N ALA A 53 8.34 1.69 -10.76
CA ALA A 53 7.58 0.78 -11.62
C ALA A 53 6.70 1.49 -12.66
N PHE A 54 6.32 2.75 -12.43
CA PHE A 54 5.49 3.51 -13.39
C PHE A 54 6.28 4.12 -14.54
N GLY A 55 7.60 4.02 -14.50
CA GLY A 55 8.51 4.57 -15.52
C GLY A 55 8.97 5.99 -15.23
N PRO A 56 10.00 6.46 -15.96
CA PRO A 56 10.66 7.72 -15.64
C PRO A 56 9.72 8.94 -15.80
N ILE A 57 8.92 8.97 -16.84
CA ILE A 57 7.98 10.07 -17.11
C ILE A 57 6.95 10.19 -16.00
N THR A 58 6.24 9.09 -15.68
CA THR A 58 5.21 9.09 -14.64
C THR A 58 5.81 9.37 -13.25
N ARG A 59 7.00 8.81 -12.98
CA ARG A 59 7.74 9.08 -11.75
C ARG A 59 8.09 10.56 -11.61
N HIS A 60 8.66 11.18 -12.66
CA HIS A 60 8.99 12.60 -12.69
C HIS A 60 7.73 13.46 -12.50
N LEU A 61 6.65 13.15 -13.22
CA LEU A 61 5.38 13.88 -13.10
C LEU A 61 4.81 13.81 -11.68
N ILE A 62 4.80 12.65 -11.06
CA ILE A 62 4.26 12.48 -9.70
C ILE A 62 5.17 13.13 -8.66
N ARG A 63 6.49 12.89 -8.73
CA ARG A 63 7.45 13.36 -7.73
C ARG A 63 7.74 14.86 -7.84
N ASP A 64 8.18 15.26 -9.02
CA ASP A 64 8.67 16.62 -9.24
C ASP A 64 7.52 17.57 -9.56
N GLY A 65 6.47 17.09 -10.24
CA GLY A 65 5.23 17.82 -10.44
C GLY A 65 4.56 18.19 -9.12
N TYR A 66 4.50 17.25 -8.16
CA TYR A 66 4.00 17.52 -6.81
C TYR A 66 4.81 18.59 -6.08
N ARG A 67 6.16 18.48 -6.12
CA ARG A 67 7.06 19.46 -5.50
C ARG A 67 6.93 20.84 -6.12
N TRP A 68 6.89 20.91 -7.46
CA TRP A 68 6.68 22.13 -8.20
C TRP A 68 5.34 22.79 -7.86
N GLN A 69 4.28 21.99 -7.84
CA GLN A 69 2.92 22.43 -7.53
C GLN A 69 2.84 23.04 -6.12
N LEU A 70 3.40 22.38 -5.10
CA LEU A 70 3.40 22.89 -3.74
C LEU A 70 4.21 24.17 -3.59
N ARG A 71 5.30 24.33 -4.35
CA ARG A 71 6.19 25.48 -4.26
C ARG A 71 5.63 26.72 -4.97
N TRP A 72 5.07 26.54 -6.16
CA TRP A 72 4.72 27.64 -7.05
C TRP A 72 3.23 27.87 -7.24
N ALA A 73 2.40 26.86 -7.02
CA ALA A 73 0.97 26.93 -7.24
C ALA A 73 0.17 26.08 -6.23
N PRO A 74 0.29 26.31 -4.91
CA PRO A 74 -0.32 25.47 -3.88
C PRO A 74 -1.85 25.39 -4.00
N TRP A 75 -2.49 26.43 -4.54
CA TRP A 75 -3.94 26.46 -4.81
C TRP A 75 -4.36 25.42 -5.87
N THR A 76 -3.48 25.10 -6.83
CA THR A 76 -3.78 24.06 -7.83
C THR A 76 -3.78 22.66 -7.22
N TYR A 77 -3.03 22.46 -6.11
CA TYR A 77 -3.08 21.21 -5.37
C TYR A 77 -4.47 20.99 -4.77
N ALA A 78 -5.01 21.99 -4.10
CA ALA A 78 -6.35 21.91 -3.51
C ALA A 78 -7.42 21.68 -4.58
N THR A 79 -7.34 22.38 -5.71
CA THR A 79 -8.27 22.24 -6.84
C THR A 79 -8.15 20.85 -7.50
N GLY A 80 -6.94 20.40 -7.77
CA GLY A 80 -6.67 19.06 -8.33
C GLY A 80 -7.12 17.96 -7.39
N TYR A 81 -6.82 18.08 -6.10
CA TYR A 81 -7.27 17.17 -5.06
C TYR A 81 -8.80 17.11 -5.00
N TRP A 82 -9.47 18.27 -4.99
CA TRP A 82 -10.93 18.35 -5.02
C TRP A 82 -11.52 17.68 -6.26
N LEU A 83 -10.94 17.94 -7.44
CA LEU A 83 -11.35 17.33 -8.71
C LEU A 83 -11.25 15.80 -8.65
N PHE A 84 -10.10 15.27 -8.19
CA PHE A 84 -9.89 13.83 -8.05
C PHE A 84 -10.79 13.19 -6.99
N THR A 85 -11.13 13.92 -5.92
CA THR A 85 -12.00 13.38 -4.86
C THR A 85 -13.47 13.39 -5.26
N ARG A 86 -13.90 14.40 -6.02
CA ARG A 86 -15.32 14.59 -6.40
C ARG A 86 -15.70 13.91 -7.72
N LEU A 87 -14.83 13.94 -8.72
CA LEU A 87 -15.15 13.40 -10.05
C LEU A 87 -14.74 11.94 -10.20
N ALA A 88 -15.75 11.06 -10.24
CA ALA A 88 -15.54 9.63 -10.48
C ALA A 88 -14.81 9.32 -11.80
N PRO A 89 -15.07 9.98 -12.94
CA PRO A 89 -14.36 9.73 -14.19
C PRO A 89 -12.87 10.11 -14.11
N ALA A 90 -12.53 11.23 -13.47
CA ALA A 90 -11.11 11.63 -13.28
C ALA A 90 -10.32 10.58 -12.48
N ARG A 91 -10.92 10.07 -11.40
CA ARG A 91 -10.33 8.96 -10.63
C ARG A 91 -10.15 7.70 -11.46
N ALA A 92 -11.18 7.35 -12.24
CA ALA A 92 -11.15 6.15 -13.08
C ALA A 92 -10.04 6.21 -14.14
N ILE A 93 -9.92 7.36 -14.82
CA ILE A 93 -8.88 7.61 -15.82
C ILE A 93 -7.49 7.57 -15.18
N GLY A 94 -7.27 8.27 -14.06
CA GLY A 94 -6.00 8.26 -13.34
C GLY A 94 -5.60 6.87 -12.86
N ALA A 95 -6.54 6.13 -12.27
CA ALA A 95 -6.31 4.76 -11.83
C ALA A 95 -6.05 3.80 -13.01
N LEU A 96 -6.69 4.02 -14.16
CA LEU A 96 -6.44 3.26 -15.38
C LEU A 96 -5.03 3.54 -15.92
N ALA A 97 -4.65 4.81 -16.05
CA ALA A 97 -3.32 5.21 -16.51
C ALA A 97 -2.21 4.62 -15.63
N LEU A 98 -2.32 4.74 -14.31
CA LEU A 98 -1.38 4.14 -13.36
C LEU A 98 -1.32 2.61 -13.49
N SER A 99 -2.46 1.95 -13.64
CA SER A 99 -2.49 0.49 -13.77
C SER A 99 -1.88 0.00 -15.09
N VAL A 100 -2.04 0.74 -16.19
CA VAL A 100 -1.49 0.36 -17.50
C VAL A 100 0.03 0.58 -17.53
N THR A 101 0.50 1.75 -17.07
CA THR A 101 1.92 2.11 -17.12
C THR A 101 2.79 1.27 -16.18
N GLY A 102 2.30 0.97 -14.97
CA GLY A 102 3.07 0.26 -13.94
C GLY A 102 2.97 -1.26 -13.97
N GLN A 103 1.91 -1.81 -14.58
CA GLN A 103 1.56 -3.24 -14.40
C GLN A 103 2.67 -4.23 -14.80
N ARG A 104 3.33 -4.02 -15.93
CA ARG A 104 4.38 -4.94 -16.40
C ARG A 104 5.58 -4.95 -15.46
N ARG A 105 6.00 -3.78 -14.96
CA ARG A 105 7.14 -3.64 -14.06
C ARG A 105 6.81 -4.13 -12.65
N LEU A 106 5.62 -3.83 -12.14
CA LEU A 106 5.14 -4.38 -10.87
C LEU A 106 5.10 -5.91 -10.90
N ARG A 107 4.64 -6.52 -12.00
CA ARG A 107 4.69 -7.98 -12.17
C ARG A 107 6.11 -8.54 -12.17
N ARG A 108 7.06 -7.85 -12.81
CA ARG A 108 8.47 -8.28 -12.77
C ARG A 108 9.01 -8.18 -11.35
N LEU A 109 8.69 -7.12 -10.63
CA LEU A 109 9.07 -6.92 -9.24
C LEU A 109 8.52 -8.05 -8.34
N MET A 110 7.22 -8.40 -8.48
CA MET A 110 6.61 -9.52 -7.76
C MET A 110 7.29 -10.85 -8.06
N ARG A 111 7.66 -11.10 -9.31
CA ARG A 111 8.38 -12.34 -9.69
C ARG A 111 9.79 -12.38 -9.15
N ARG A 112 10.50 -11.23 -9.13
CA ARG A 112 11.88 -11.12 -8.66
C ARG A 112 11.97 -11.31 -7.17
N ASP A 113 11.16 -10.57 -6.43
CA ASP A 113 11.23 -10.53 -4.96
C ASP A 113 10.38 -11.65 -4.32
N ALA A 114 9.51 -12.32 -5.10
CA ALA A 114 8.65 -13.44 -4.71
C ALA A 114 8.05 -13.30 -3.29
N PRO A 115 7.34 -12.19 -3.00
CA PRO A 115 6.80 -11.95 -1.68
C PRO A 115 5.62 -12.86 -1.37
N ASP A 116 5.41 -13.14 -0.09
CA ASP A 116 4.21 -13.80 0.43
C ASP A 116 3.10 -12.77 0.72
N ILE A 117 3.48 -11.51 1.04
CA ILE A 117 2.57 -10.38 1.27
C ILE A 117 3.17 -9.11 0.66
N VAL A 118 2.32 -8.27 0.11
CA VAL A 118 2.69 -6.92 -0.36
C VAL A 118 2.01 -5.87 0.50
N VAL A 119 2.80 -4.92 0.99
CA VAL A 119 2.32 -3.74 1.71
C VAL A 119 2.65 -2.49 0.92
N THR A 120 1.72 -1.57 0.80
CA THR A 120 1.94 -0.28 0.12
C THR A 120 1.56 0.88 1.03
N THR A 121 2.36 1.95 0.98
CA THR A 121 2.10 3.18 1.74
C THR A 121 1.66 4.33 0.85
N HIS A 122 1.51 4.11 -0.47
CA HIS A 122 1.19 5.19 -1.41
C HIS A 122 -0.04 4.86 -2.27
N PRO A 123 -0.98 5.81 -2.47
CA PRO A 123 -2.26 5.59 -3.15
C PRO A 123 -2.14 5.11 -4.60
N ALA A 124 -1.17 5.62 -5.37
CA ALA A 124 -0.97 5.18 -6.75
C ALA A 124 -0.62 3.69 -6.83
N LEU A 125 0.18 3.19 -5.88
CA LEU A 125 0.53 1.77 -5.77
C LEU A 125 -0.67 0.94 -5.31
N THR A 126 -1.42 1.44 -4.32
CA THR A 126 -2.66 0.80 -3.86
C THR A 126 -3.65 0.63 -5.00
N CYS A 127 -3.86 1.66 -5.82
CA CYS A 127 -4.74 1.59 -6.99
C CYS A 127 -4.23 0.59 -8.03
N ALA A 128 -2.94 0.64 -8.38
CA ALA A 128 -2.37 -0.24 -9.41
C ALA A 128 -2.40 -1.71 -8.99
N LEU A 129 -1.92 -2.01 -7.77
CA LEU A 129 -1.89 -3.37 -7.22
C LEU A 129 -3.28 -3.90 -6.91
N GLY A 130 -4.16 -3.07 -6.37
CA GLY A 130 -5.56 -3.44 -6.11
C GLY A 130 -6.30 -3.81 -7.39
N ARG A 131 -6.10 -3.08 -8.50
CA ARG A 131 -6.63 -3.49 -9.81
C ARG A 131 -6.01 -4.79 -10.31
N MET A 132 -4.71 -5.00 -10.09
CA MET A 132 -4.07 -6.27 -10.42
C MET A 132 -4.67 -7.42 -9.61
N ARG A 133 -4.93 -7.21 -8.33
CA ARG A 133 -5.57 -8.20 -7.44
C ARG A 133 -6.98 -8.56 -7.92
N MET A 134 -7.82 -7.56 -8.21
CA MET A 134 -9.18 -7.78 -8.74
C MET A 134 -9.17 -8.53 -10.07
N ARG A 135 -8.17 -8.33 -10.91
CA ARG A 135 -8.00 -9.02 -12.19
C ARG A 135 -7.25 -10.36 -12.07
N ARG A 136 -7.07 -10.88 -10.87
CA ARG A 136 -6.32 -12.12 -10.57
C ARG A 136 -4.89 -12.13 -11.13
N ARG A 137 -4.27 -10.96 -11.25
CA ARG A 137 -2.91 -10.78 -11.76
C ARG A 137 -1.87 -10.56 -10.64
N LEU A 138 -2.33 -10.47 -9.41
CA LEU A 138 -1.56 -10.47 -8.16
C LEU A 138 -2.14 -11.59 -7.30
N ALA A 139 -1.38 -12.64 -7.07
CA ALA A 139 -1.83 -13.81 -6.30
C ALA A 139 -1.73 -13.58 -4.79
N VAL A 140 -0.71 -12.82 -4.37
CA VAL A 140 -0.40 -12.60 -2.95
C VAL A 140 -1.32 -11.55 -2.33
N PRO A 141 -1.60 -11.62 -1.01
CA PRO A 141 -2.37 -10.62 -0.29
C PRO A 141 -1.77 -9.22 -0.41
N LEU A 142 -2.63 -8.23 -0.50
CA LEU A 142 -2.29 -6.81 -0.57
C LEU A 142 -2.79 -6.08 0.67
N CYS A 143 -1.88 -5.45 1.39
CA CYS A 143 -2.17 -4.55 2.49
C CYS A 143 -1.88 -3.09 2.07
N ALA A 144 -2.82 -2.20 2.31
CA ALA A 144 -2.67 -0.77 2.06
C ALA A 144 -2.56 -0.01 3.39
N ALA A 145 -1.40 0.61 3.64
CA ALA A 145 -1.20 1.49 4.78
C ALA A 145 -1.57 2.92 4.39
N ILE A 146 -2.62 3.45 5.00
CA ILE A 146 -3.14 4.79 4.75
C ILE A 146 -2.49 5.74 5.75
N THR A 147 -1.59 6.59 5.25
CA THR A 147 -0.77 7.50 6.06
C THR A 147 -1.41 8.88 6.22
N ASP A 148 -2.35 9.23 5.34
CA ASP A 148 -2.98 10.55 5.32
C ASP A 148 -4.31 10.58 6.08
N LEU A 149 -4.63 11.76 6.60
CA LEU A 149 -5.93 12.06 7.24
C LEU A 149 -7.04 12.39 6.23
N ALA A 150 -6.68 12.55 4.96
CA ALA A 150 -7.56 13.04 3.90
C ALA A 150 -8.42 11.94 3.25
N ASP A 151 -9.21 12.30 2.25
CA ASP A 151 -10.25 11.46 1.64
C ASP A 151 -9.77 10.03 1.30
N TYR A 152 -10.24 9.08 2.06
CA TYR A 152 -9.88 7.65 1.97
C TYR A 152 -10.23 6.99 0.64
N ARG A 153 -11.06 7.63 -0.20
CA ARG A 153 -11.45 7.10 -1.51
C ARG A 153 -10.29 7.01 -2.50
N LEU A 154 -9.24 7.84 -2.33
CA LEU A 154 -8.03 7.76 -3.14
C LEU A 154 -7.03 6.74 -2.59
N TRP A 155 -7.02 6.56 -1.26
CA TRP A 155 -6.08 5.70 -0.54
C TRP A 155 -6.59 4.27 -0.37
N SER A 156 -7.90 4.08 -0.40
CA SER A 156 -8.53 2.77 -0.24
C SER A 156 -8.92 2.17 -1.58
N HIS A 157 -8.71 0.87 -1.73
CA HIS A 157 -9.07 0.14 -2.94
C HIS A 157 -9.66 -1.22 -2.58
N ARG A 158 -10.83 -1.55 -3.17
CA ARG A 158 -11.53 -2.82 -2.89
C ARG A 158 -10.72 -4.08 -3.20
N GLY A 159 -9.66 -3.97 -3.98
CA GLY A 159 -8.74 -5.06 -4.27
C GLY A 159 -7.63 -5.23 -3.23
N ALA A 160 -7.56 -4.39 -2.19
CA ALA A 160 -6.70 -4.64 -1.05
C ALA A 160 -7.42 -5.53 -0.05
N ASP A 161 -6.72 -6.52 0.48
CA ASP A 161 -7.27 -7.49 1.44
C ASP A 161 -7.35 -6.89 2.85
N LEU A 162 -6.47 -5.93 3.15
CA LEU A 162 -6.42 -5.22 4.44
C LEU A 162 -6.04 -3.74 4.24
N HIS A 163 -6.68 -2.87 5.02
CA HIS A 163 -6.30 -1.47 5.15
C HIS A 163 -5.81 -1.20 6.57
N LEU A 164 -4.57 -0.74 6.70
CA LEU A 164 -4.02 -0.22 7.94
C LEU A 164 -4.22 1.30 7.96
N VAL A 165 -4.87 1.82 8.98
CA VAL A 165 -5.13 3.25 9.14
C VAL A 165 -4.43 3.78 10.38
N MET A 166 -3.91 5.00 10.30
CA MET A 166 -3.18 5.64 11.38
C MET A 166 -4.10 6.16 12.49
N HIS A 167 -5.39 6.38 12.19
CA HIS A 167 -6.35 6.96 13.13
C HIS A 167 -7.67 6.18 13.16
N GLU A 168 -8.27 6.05 14.34
CA GLU A 168 -9.51 5.30 14.52
C GLU A 168 -10.69 5.85 13.72
N HIS A 169 -10.80 7.19 13.60
CA HIS A 169 -11.85 7.80 12.77
C HIS A 169 -11.73 7.47 11.29
N ALA A 170 -10.57 7.01 10.85
CA ALA A 170 -10.36 6.53 9.49
C ALA A 170 -10.91 5.12 9.23
N LEU A 171 -11.18 4.35 10.28
CA LEU A 171 -11.65 2.97 10.16
C LEU A 171 -13.01 2.86 9.46
N ALA A 172 -13.98 3.63 9.92
CA ALA A 172 -15.33 3.57 9.38
C ALA A 172 -15.41 4.03 7.91
N PRO A 173 -14.78 5.15 7.50
CA PRO A 173 -14.68 5.53 6.09
C PRO A 173 -13.97 4.49 5.23
N ALA A 174 -12.83 3.93 5.67
CA ALA A 174 -12.10 2.91 4.93
C ALA A 174 -12.95 1.65 4.70
N LYS A 175 -13.64 1.17 5.73
CA LYS A 175 -14.57 0.03 5.61
C LYS A 175 -15.71 0.31 4.62
N ARG A 176 -16.34 1.48 4.72
CA ARG A 176 -17.44 1.85 3.81
C ARG A 176 -17.02 1.96 2.36
N SER A 177 -15.81 2.49 2.10
CA SER A 177 -15.36 2.72 0.72
C SER A 177 -14.94 1.46 0.00
N THR A 178 -14.58 0.40 0.71
CA THR A 178 -13.97 -0.79 0.10
C THR A 178 -14.71 -2.10 0.37
N GLY A 179 -15.50 -2.17 1.44
CA GLY A 179 -16.01 -3.44 1.95
C GLY A 179 -14.91 -4.36 2.50
N ALA A 180 -13.66 -3.88 2.52
CA ALA A 180 -12.51 -4.65 2.95
C ALA A 180 -12.28 -4.54 4.46
N ARG A 181 -11.47 -5.45 4.99
CA ARG A 181 -11.02 -5.39 6.38
C ARG A 181 -10.14 -4.15 6.59
N ALA A 182 -10.42 -3.39 7.64
CA ALA A 182 -9.60 -2.26 8.05
C ALA A 182 -9.25 -2.37 9.53
N CYS A 183 -8.00 -2.06 9.86
CA CYS A 183 -7.46 -2.11 11.20
C CYS A 183 -6.68 -0.83 11.50
N SER A 184 -6.81 -0.29 12.73
CA SER A 184 -5.98 0.83 13.18
C SER A 184 -4.64 0.34 13.69
N CYS A 185 -3.55 0.97 13.24
CA CYS A 185 -2.21 0.68 13.73
C CYS A 185 -1.96 1.19 15.14
N ILE A 186 -2.72 2.20 15.60
CA ILE A 186 -2.43 2.93 16.85
C ILE A 186 -2.88 2.18 18.09
N THR A 187 -3.98 1.42 18.01
CA THR A 187 -4.62 0.85 19.18
C THR A 187 -3.99 -0.47 19.67
N ARG A 188 -3.03 -1.04 18.96
CA ARG A 188 -2.50 -2.38 19.28
C ARG A 188 -1.04 -2.49 19.65
N CYS A 189 -0.31 -1.37 19.72
CA CYS A 189 1.06 -1.41 20.28
C CYS A 189 1.08 -1.54 21.81
N ARG A 190 -0.07 -1.39 22.51
CA ARG A 190 -0.17 -1.49 23.99
C ARG A 190 -0.89 -2.72 24.52
N SER A 191 -1.58 -3.47 23.67
CA SER A 191 -2.23 -4.73 24.09
C SER A 191 -2.52 -5.58 22.86
N ALA A 192 -1.68 -6.56 22.60
CA ALA A 192 -1.98 -7.59 21.64
C ALA A 192 -3.17 -8.43 22.10
N PRO A 193 -4.30 -8.37 21.44
CA PRO A 193 -5.19 -9.50 21.43
C PRO A 193 -5.46 -9.97 20.01
N ARG A 194 -5.45 -11.26 19.90
CA ARG A 194 -5.81 -12.15 18.81
C ARG A 194 -6.74 -11.53 17.78
N CYS A 195 -6.31 -11.48 16.52
CA CYS A 195 -7.23 -11.39 15.41
C CYS A 195 -8.17 -12.58 15.49
N ASP A 196 -9.43 -12.31 15.82
CA ASP A 196 -10.48 -13.33 15.80
C ASP A 196 -10.69 -13.78 14.36
N HIS A 197 -10.15 -14.95 14.05
CA HIS A 197 -10.36 -15.67 12.80
C HIS A 197 -11.70 -16.40 12.86
N ARG A 198 -12.81 -15.67 12.95
CA ARG A 198 -14.11 -16.30 12.73
C ARG A 198 -14.93 -15.53 11.70
N ARG A 199 -15.09 -16.24 10.57
CA ARG A 199 -16.04 -16.22 9.45
C ARG A 199 -15.69 -15.26 8.31
#